data_0dbca6cdc49c3d08b4e1c5b3e2eea562
#
_entry.id   0dbca6cdc49c3d08b4e1c5b3e2eea562
#
_cell.length_a   1.000
_cell.length_b   1.000
_cell.length_c   1.000
_cell.angle_alpha   90.00
_cell.angle_beta   90.00
_cell.angle_gamma   90.00
#
_symmetry.space_group_name_H-M   'P 1'
#
loop_
_entity.id
_entity.type
_entity.pdbx_description
1 polymer ?
#
loop_
_entity_poly.entity_id
_entity_poly.type
_entity_poly.pdbx_seq_one_letter_code
_entity_poly.pdbx_strand_id
1 'polypeptide(L)'
;MIFNSHLRRMPQNYIAEMRPVLNKSALFSDSSADYVIPQEPNAYGLVTIRFRVAKNNVDRVFLICNRESFLMTKAFSSDEFDYYEQEIQLDSSIVKYYFQIII
;
A
#
# COMPACT_ATOMS: atom_id res chain seq x y z
N MET A 1 5.90 -2.89 -8.84
CA MET A 1 5.42 -4.19 -8.32
C MET A 1 4.01 -4.03 -7.79
N ILE A 2 3.17 -4.98 -8.04
CA ILE A 2 1.77 -4.97 -7.61
C ILE A 2 1.62 -5.97 -6.46
N PHE A 3 1.09 -5.45 -5.32
CA PHE A 3 0.72 -6.27 -4.18
C PHE A 3 -0.72 -6.73 -4.38
N ASN A 4 -1.07 -7.92 -4.21
CA ASN A 4 -2.35 -8.60 -4.20
C ASN A 4 -2.52 -9.66 -5.30
N SER A 5 -1.80 -9.59 -6.38
CA SER A 5 -1.95 -10.58 -7.45
C SER A 5 -0.63 -11.19 -7.84
N HIS A 6 0.25 -10.41 -8.44
CA HIS A 6 1.53 -10.90 -8.92
C HIS A 6 2.65 -9.96 -8.57
N LEU A 7 3.72 -10.50 -8.00
CA LEU A 7 4.93 -9.76 -7.77
C LEU A 7 5.86 -10.02 -8.94
N ARG A 8 6.20 -8.97 -9.69
CA ARG A 8 7.15 -9.10 -10.79
C ARG A 8 8.52 -9.42 -10.20
N ARG A 9 9.13 -10.51 -10.68
CA ARG A 9 10.48 -10.88 -10.27
C ARG A 9 11.48 -10.03 -11.03
N MET A 10 12.41 -9.42 -10.31
CA MET A 10 13.51 -8.67 -10.90
C MET A 10 14.69 -9.58 -11.15
N PRO A 11 15.54 -9.26 -12.15
CA PRO A 11 16.77 -10.01 -12.37
C PRO A 11 17.66 -10.00 -11.12
N GLN A 12 18.23 -11.15 -10.79
CA GLN A 12 19.00 -11.32 -9.57
C GLN A 12 20.20 -10.37 -9.49
N ASN A 13 20.94 -10.25 -10.57
CA ASN A 13 22.10 -9.37 -10.61
C ASN A 13 21.71 -7.89 -10.44
N TYR A 14 20.59 -7.49 -10.98
CA TYR A 14 20.11 -6.13 -10.84
C TYR A 14 19.81 -5.81 -9.38
N ILE A 15 19.11 -6.70 -8.70
CA ILE A 15 18.75 -6.52 -7.29
C ILE A 15 20.02 -6.40 -6.44
N ALA A 16 20.99 -7.26 -6.66
CA ALA A 16 22.21 -7.29 -5.86
C ALA A 16 23.05 -6.01 -5.98
N GLU A 17 23.04 -5.38 -7.14
CA GLU A 17 23.88 -4.22 -7.39
C GLU A 17 23.22 -2.87 -7.11
N MET A 18 21.91 -2.79 -7.31
CA MET A 18 21.25 -1.49 -7.44
C MET A 18 20.31 -1.14 -6.30
N ARG A 19 19.69 -2.09 -5.65
CA ARG A 19 18.58 -1.81 -4.75
C ARG A 19 18.50 -2.81 -3.61
N PRO A 20 17.93 -2.38 -2.46
CA PRO A 20 17.59 -3.32 -1.41
C PRO A 20 16.53 -4.30 -1.92
N VAL A 21 16.59 -5.52 -1.42
CA VAL A 21 15.59 -6.54 -1.75
C VAL A 21 14.30 -6.19 -1.02
N LEU A 22 13.18 -6.20 -1.74
CA LEU A 22 11.88 -5.97 -1.13
C LEU A 22 11.54 -7.09 -0.14
N ASN A 23 11.23 -6.71 1.08
CA ASN A 23 10.77 -7.64 2.10
C ASN A 23 9.27 -7.86 1.93
N LYS A 24 8.90 -8.90 1.18
CA LYS A 24 7.50 -9.19 0.86
C LYS A 24 6.68 -9.57 2.08
N SER A 25 7.27 -10.19 3.07
CA SER A 25 6.55 -10.61 4.28
C SER A 25 6.10 -9.43 5.14
N ALA A 26 6.70 -8.26 4.95
CA ALA A 26 6.30 -7.04 5.65
C ALA A 26 5.15 -6.30 4.97
N LEU A 27 4.85 -6.61 3.71
CA LEU A 27 3.75 -5.99 2.98
C LEU A 27 2.43 -6.47 3.57
N PHE A 28 1.60 -5.53 4.01
CA PHE A 28 0.34 -5.91 4.62
C PHE A 28 -0.68 -4.79 4.59
N SER A 29 -1.89 -5.15 4.23
CA SER A 29 -3.09 -4.36 4.45
C SER A 29 -4.27 -5.32 4.46
N ASP A 30 -5.31 -4.98 5.21
CA ASP A 30 -6.55 -5.77 5.22
C ASP A 30 -7.74 -4.83 5.43
N SER A 31 -8.89 -5.38 5.73
CA SER A 31 -10.10 -4.60 5.96
C SER A 31 -10.39 -4.35 7.43
N SER A 32 -9.45 -4.63 8.32
CA SER A 32 -9.62 -4.35 9.76
C SER A 32 -9.52 -2.86 10.04
N ALA A 33 -9.92 -2.47 11.25
CA ALA A 33 -9.90 -1.07 11.69
C ALA A 33 -8.49 -0.47 11.74
N ASP A 34 -7.45 -1.29 11.75
CA ASP A 34 -6.07 -0.81 11.72
C ASP A 34 -5.65 -0.35 10.32
N TYR A 35 -6.31 -0.82 9.27
CA TYR A 35 -5.94 -0.57 7.88
C TYR A 35 -7.04 0.08 7.05
N VAL A 36 -8.26 0.11 7.53
CA VAL A 36 -9.40 0.82 6.91
C VAL A 36 -10.06 1.65 7.99
N ILE A 37 -9.99 2.96 7.88
CA ILE A 37 -10.41 3.88 8.95
C ILE A 37 -11.40 4.91 8.41
N PRO A 38 -12.67 4.87 8.82
CA PRO A 38 -13.29 3.92 9.72
C PRO A 38 -13.48 2.54 9.06
N GLN A 39 -13.56 1.50 9.87
CA GLN A 39 -13.68 0.12 9.36
C GLN A 39 -14.96 -0.09 8.55
N GLU A 40 -16.04 0.56 8.95
CA GLU A 40 -17.32 0.52 8.27
C GLU A 40 -17.69 1.93 7.81
N PRO A 41 -17.10 2.42 6.72
CA PRO A 41 -17.37 3.77 6.25
C PRO A 41 -18.79 3.88 5.63
N ASN A 42 -19.34 5.08 5.66
CA ASN A 42 -20.59 5.38 4.94
C ASN A 42 -20.34 5.26 3.43
N ALA A 43 -21.40 4.91 2.68
CA ALA A 43 -21.30 4.64 1.24
C ALA A 43 -20.71 5.80 0.43
N TYR A 44 -20.87 7.04 0.87
CA TYR A 44 -20.34 8.22 0.21
C TYR A 44 -19.42 9.02 1.12
N GLY A 45 -18.91 8.37 2.17
CA GLY A 45 -18.03 9.01 3.12
C GLY A 45 -16.56 8.95 2.72
N LEU A 46 -15.73 9.56 3.56
CA LEU A 46 -14.29 9.49 3.43
C LEU A 46 -13.76 8.26 4.20
N VAL A 47 -12.75 7.62 3.64
CA VAL A 47 -12.08 6.50 4.29
C VAL A 47 -10.58 6.62 4.07
N THR A 48 -9.80 6.29 5.09
CA THR A 48 -8.35 6.22 5.00
C THR A 48 -7.93 4.77 4.85
N ILE A 49 -7.18 4.49 3.80
CA ILE A 49 -6.60 3.17 3.54
C ILE A 49 -5.14 3.20 3.96
N ARG A 50 -4.73 2.22 4.75
CA ARG A 50 -3.36 2.10 5.26
C ARG A 50 -2.66 0.88 4.69
N PHE A 51 -1.36 1.02 4.42
CA PHE A 51 -0.53 -0.07 3.92
C PHE A 51 0.79 -0.09 4.66
N ARG A 52 1.23 -1.27 5.07
CA ARG A 52 2.47 -1.48 5.82
C ARG A 52 3.56 -2.04 4.90
N VAL A 53 4.77 -1.51 5.04
CA VAL A 53 5.97 -2.04 4.37
C VAL A 53 7.10 -2.11 5.39
N ALA A 54 8.17 -2.81 5.05
CA ALA A 54 9.38 -2.78 5.88
C ALA A 54 9.99 -1.39 5.85
N LYS A 55 10.62 -1.01 6.95
CA LYS A 55 11.19 0.33 7.09
C LYS A 55 12.26 0.59 6.03
N ASN A 56 12.17 1.75 5.38
CA ASN A 56 13.12 2.21 4.35
C ASN A 56 13.30 1.21 3.20
N ASN A 57 12.28 0.45 2.89
CA ASN A 57 12.37 -0.64 1.90
C ASN A 57 11.75 -0.32 0.55
N VAL A 58 10.92 0.72 0.47
CA VAL A 58 10.26 1.11 -0.77
C VAL A 58 10.46 2.60 -1.03
N ASP A 59 10.42 2.98 -2.30
CA ASP A 59 10.53 4.37 -2.70
C ASP A 59 9.17 5.06 -2.65
N ARG A 60 8.17 4.45 -3.27
CA ARG A 60 6.80 5.00 -3.34
C ARG A 60 5.78 3.88 -3.30
N VAL A 61 4.59 4.23 -2.80
CA VAL A 61 3.44 3.34 -2.80
C VAL A 61 2.26 4.09 -3.41
N PHE A 62 1.58 3.44 -4.35
CA PHE A 62 0.35 3.96 -4.94
C PHE A 62 -0.82 3.09 -4.53
N LEU A 63 -1.93 3.73 -4.19
CA LEU A 63 -3.20 3.07 -4.04
C LEU A 63 -3.95 3.19 -5.37
N ILE A 64 -4.31 2.06 -5.96
CA ILE A 64 -5.07 2.02 -7.20
C ILE A 64 -6.52 1.64 -6.88
N CYS A 65 -7.43 2.53 -7.19
CA CYS A 65 -8.84 2.38 -6.84
C CYS A 65 -9.70 3.00 -7.92
N ASN A 66 -10.66 2.25 -8.45
CA ASN A 66 -11.58 2.76 -9.48
C ASN A 66 -10.86 3.38 -10.68
N ARG A 67 -9.77 2.74 -11.14
CA ARG A 67 -8.92 3.21 -12.25
C ARG A 67 -8.15 4.51 -11.96
N GLU A 68 -8.20 5.00 -10.74
CA GLU A 68 -7.41 6.14 -10.31
C GLU A 68 -6.21 5.67 -9.52
N SER A 69 -5.12 6.42 -9.62
CA SER A 69 -3.87 6.14 -8.94
C SER A 69 -3.59 7.27 -7.95
N PHE A 70 -3.41 6.93 -6.69
CA PHE A 70 -3.12 7.89 -5.62
C PHE A 70 -1.75 7.61 -5.04
N LEU A 71 -0.87 8.60 -5.05
CA LEU A 71 0.42 8.49 -4.36
C LEU A 71 0.16 8.56 -2.86
N MET A 72 0.43 7.46 -2.17
CA MET A 72 0.22 7.38 -0.74
C MET A 72 1.28 8.16 0.03
N THR A 73 0.91 8.69 1.19
CA THR A 73 1.80 9.45 2.06
C THR A 73 2.32 8.55 3.17
N LYS A 74 3.62 8.61 3.44
CA LYS A 74 4.19 7.96 4.61
C LYS A 74 3.69 8.69 5.84
N ALA A 75 2.77 8.09 6.57
CA ALA A 75 2.09 8.74 7.68
C ALA A 75 2.89 8.62 8.97
N PHE A 76 3.45 7.45 9.25
CA PHE A 76 4.25 7.22 10.44
C PHE A 76 5.10 5.97 10.26
N SER A 77 6.04 5.76 11.19
CA SER A 77 6.93 4.61 11.18
C SER A 77 7.03 4.04 12.57
N SER A 78 7.21 2.72 12.64
CA SER A 78 7.62 2.02 13.86
C SER A 78 9.10 1.64 13.72
N ASP A 79 9.60 0.82 14.65
CA ASP A 79 10.99 0.35 14.57
C ASP A 79 11.24 -0.54 13.35
N GLU A 80 10.21 -1.26 12.90
CA GLU A 80 10.34 -2.26 11.85
C GLU A 80 9.61 -1.91 10.56
N PHE A 81 8.63 -1.01 10.62
CA PHE A 81 7.73 -0.75 9.50
C PHE A 81 7.54 0.72 9.20
N ASP A 82 7.27 1.01 7.93
CA ASP A 82 6.71 2.28 7.48
C ASP A 82 5.25 2.05 7.12
N TYR A 83 4.40 3.02 7.48
CA TYR A 83 2.96 2.97 7.23
C TYR A 83 2.59 4.09 6.27
N TYR A 84 1.97 3.71 5.16
CA TYR A 84 1.49 4.64 4.15
C TYR A 84 -0.02 4.75 4.21
N GLU A 85 -0.53 5.95 3.99
CA GLU A 85 -1.97 6.21 4.05
C GLU A 85 -2.43 7.04 2.87
N GLN A 86 -3.68 6.84 2.50
CA GLN A 86 -4.38 7.64 1.51
C GLN A 86 -5.85 7.72 1.87
N GLU A 87 -6.37 8.95 1.91
CA GLU A 87 -7.79 9.19 2.09
C GLU A 87 -8.47 9.18 0.73
N ILE A 88 -9.59 8.49 0.63
CA ILE A 88 -10.39 8.45 -0.59
C ILE A 88 -11.85 8.75 -0.27
N GLN A 89 -12.54 9.33 -1.24
CA GLN A 89 -13.99 9.56 -1.20
C GLN A 89 -14.67 8.36 -1.83
N LEU A 90 -15.55 7.71 -1.08
CA LEU A 90 -16.31 6.59 -1.61
C LEU A 90 -17.45 7.08 -2.48
N ASP A 91 -17.73 6.37 -3.57
CA ASP A 91 -18.90 6.58 -4.42
C ASP A 91 -19.90 5.44 -4.31
N SER A 92 -19.56 4.41 -3.52
CA SER A 92 -20.43 3.28 -3.23
C SER A 92 -19.97 2.61 -1.94
N SER A 93 -20.74 1.61 -1.47
CA SER A 93 -20.38 0.87 -0.27
C SER A 93 -19.32 -0.23 -0.54
N ILE A 94 -19.01 -0.49 -1.81
CA ILE A 94 -18.06 -1.53 -2.20
C ILE A 94 -16.95 -0.90 -2.99
N VAL A 95 -15.70 -1.10 -2.51
CA VAL A 95 -14.51 -0.57 -3.14
C VAL A 95 -13.52 -1.70 -3.33
N LYS A 96 -13.02 -1.85 -4.57
CA LYS A 96 -11.94 -2.77 -4.87
C LYS A 96 -10.69 -1.94 -5.12
N TYR A 97 -9.61 -2.32 -4.49
CA TYR A 97 -8.35 -1.59 -4.61
C TYR A 97 -7.16 -2.53 -4.48
N TYR A 98 -6.02 -2.04 -4.91
CA TYR A 98 -4.74 -2.72 -4.74
C TYR A 98 -3.63 -1.69 -4.64
N PHE A 99 -2.42 -2.16 -4.33
CA PHE A 99 -1.28 -1.29 -4.12
C PHE A 99 -0.21 -1.57 -5.17
N GLN A 100 0.37 -0.51 -5.69
CA GLN A 100 1.53 -0.59 -6.57
C GLN A 100 2.74 -0.05 -5.82
N ILE A 101 3.80 -0.83 -5.78
CA ILE A 101 4.99 -0.54 -4.98
C ILE A 101 6.15 -0.26 -5.93
N ILE A 102 6.83 0.86 -5.71
CA ILE A 102 8.03 1.24 -6.44
C ILE A 102 9.22 1.10 -5.50
N ILE A 103 10.14 0.28 -5.86
CA ILE A 103 11.35 0.03 -5.07
C ILE A 103 12.58 0.64 -5.72
#